data_09a92cfe3e7a7010750fdeb06ec92ffb
#
_entry.id   09a92cfe3e7a7010750fdeb06ec92ffb
#
_cell.length_a   1.000
_cell.length_b   1.000
_cell.length_c   1.000
_cell.angle_alpha   90.00
_cell.angle_beta   90.00
_cell.angle_gamma   90.00
#
_symmetry.space_group_name_H-M   'P 1'
#
loop_
_entity.id
_entity.type
_entity.pdbx_description
1 polymer ?
#
loop_
_entity_poly.entity_id
_entity_poly.type
_entity_poly.pdbx_seq_one_letter_code
_entity_poly.pdbx_strand_id
1 'polypeptide(L)'
;HYSSRRQRQMCIRDRTKTGQKCDDKRQEFILLSDVLGISALVDTINNRKTLNATESTVLGPFHVKNAPKKSMGENINQDGKGEPAFIFGKVTDTEGNPIKGAEIDVWQANEDGFYDIQQPDVQPEMNLRGVFTTEENGKYWFKSVKPKFYSIPTDGPVGTMIFATGRHPNRPAHLHYIVSAPGYKPVVTHVFVKGSEYLDSDAVFGVKDSLISEYKFCLLYTSDAADDWSS
;
A
#
# COMPACT_ATOMS: atom_id res chain seq x y z
N HIS A 1 24.95 30.21 -18.76
CA HIS A 1 23.82 30.06 -19.72
C HIS A 1 23.76 28.68 -20.38
N TYR A 2 24.88 27.99 -20.63
CA TYR A 2 24.91 26.66 -21.30
C TYR A 2 24.35 25.56 -20.37
N SER A 3 24.61 25.63 -19.07
CA SER A 3 24.15 24.67 -18.05
C SER A 3 22.62 24.68 -17.94
N SER A 4 21.97 25.82 -17.94
CA SER A 4 20.51 25.94 -17.76
C SER A 4 19.70 25.48 -18.97
N ARG A 5 20.25 25.56 -20.21
CA ARG A 5 19.62 25.00 -21.39
C ARG A 5 19.69 23.47 -21.42
N ARG A 6 20.83 22.91 -21.02
CA ARG A 6 21.02 21.45 -20.95
C ARG A 6 20.11 20.81 -19.88
N GLN A 7 19.99 21.44 -18.72
CA GLN A 7 19.06 21.03 -17.66
C GLN A 7 17.60 21.11 -18.12
N ARG A 8 17.18 22.18 -18.78
CA ARG A 8 15.81 22.30 -19.34
C ARG A 8 15.51 21.23 -20.39
N GLN A 9 16.44 20.97 -21.30
CA GLN A 9 16.27 19.92 -22.32
C GLN A 9 16.17 18.52 -21.70
N MET A 10 16.98 18.22 -20.67
CA MET A 10 16.88 16.98 -19.92
C MET A 10 15.51 16.85 -19.22
N CYS A 11 15.08 17.86 -18.48
CA CYS A 11 13.77 17.85 -17.83
C CYS A 11 12.59 17.70 -18.79
N ILE A 12 12.62 18.36 -19.97
CA ILE A 12 11.58 18.23 -21.00
C ILE A 12 11.58 16.81 -21.54
N ARG A 13 12.75 16.26 -21.90
CA ARG A 13 12.90 14.92 -22.42
C ARG A 13 12.42 13.86 -21.44
N ASP A 14 12.78 14.00 -20.15
CA ASP A 14 12.44 13.03 -19.15
C ASP A 14 10.94 13.04 -18.83
N ARG A 15 10.30 14.23 -18.76
CA ARG A 15 8.85 14.35 -18.64
C ARG A 15 8.10 13.76 -19.85
N THR A 16 8.60 14.02 -21.06
CA THR A 16 8.01 13.46 -22.30
C THR A 16 8.09 11.94 -22.29
N LYS A 17 9.25 11.37 -21.92
CA LYS A 17 9.42 9.91 -21.79
C LYS A 17 8.54 9.32 -20.70
N THR A 18 8.37 10.01 -19.57
CA THR A 18 7.45 9.61 -18.51
C THR A 18 6.02 9.54 -19.03
N GLY A 19 5.57 10.55 -19.79
CA GLY A 19 4.24 10.52 -20.40
C GLY A 19 4.09 9.40 -21.44
N GLN A 20 5.10 9.17 -22.26
CA GLN A 20 5.10 8.09 -23.27
C GLN A 20 5.13 6.68 -22.65
N LYS A 21 5.56 6.56 -21.39
CA LYS A 21 5.58 5.28 -20.65
C LYS A 21 4.24 5.00 -19.93
N CYS A 22 3.34 5.98 -19.85
CA CYS A 22 2.01 5.78 -19.30
C CYS A 22 1.10 5.06 -20.29
N ASP A 23 0.28 4.14 -19.79
CA ASP A 23 -0.80 3.47 -20.53
C ASP A 23 -2.01 3.27 -19.59
N ASP A 24 -2.99 2.47 -19.98
CA ASP A 24 -4.20 2.21 -19.20
C ASP A 24 -3.92 1.55 -17.82
N LYS A 25 -2.77 0.90 -17.67
CA LYS A 25 -2.35 0.19 -16.45
C LYS A 25 -1.14 0.84 -15.79
N ARG A 26 -0.24 1.43 -16.56
CA ARG A 26 1.04 2.01 -16.11
C ARG A 26 0.89 3.49 -15.80
N GLN A 27 1.09 3.86 -14.54
CA GLN A 27 0.98 5.23 -14.03
C GLN A 27 2.38 5.83 -13.72
N GLU A 28 3.19 6.05 -14.75
CA GLU A 28 4.58 6.50 -14.59
C GLU A 28 4.69 7.90 -13.97
N PHE A 29 3.71 8.81 -14.18
CA PHE A 29 3.69 10.13 -13.53
C PHE A 29 3.39 10.04 -12.02
N ILE A 30 2.53 9.12 -11.60
CA ILE A 30 2.31 8.86 -10.17
C ILE A 30 3.62 8.35 -9.55
N LEU A 31 4.26 7.39 -10.19
CA LEU A 31 5.55 6.86 -9.77
C LEU A 31 6.62 7.95 -9.67
N LEU A 32 6.70 8.86 -10.64
CA LEU A 32 7.61 10.00 -10.62
C LEU A 32 7.35 10.90 -9.41
N SER A 33 6.09 11.24 -9.14
CA SER A 33 5.70 12.05 -8.00
C SER A 33 6.07 11.39 -6.67
N ASP A 34 5.85 10.08 -6.58
CA ASP A 34 6.15 9.28 -5.39
C ASP A 34 7.66 9.25 -5.09
N VAL A 35 8.49 8.93 -6.07
CA VAL A 35 9.95 8.83 -5.86
C VAL A 35 10.65 10.16 -5.66
N LEU A 36 10.04 11.26 -6.07
CA LEU A 36 10.50 12.62 -5.77
C LEU A 36 10.04 13.12 -4.39
N GLY A 37 9.22 12.34 -3.67
CA GLY A 37 8.65 12.71 -2.39
C GLY A 37 7.54 13.78 -2.49
N ILE A 38 7.10 14.13 -3.69
CA ILE A 38 6.05 15.14 -3.91
C ILE A 38 4.73 14.64 -3.35
N SER A 39 4.36 13.38 -3.65
CA SER A 39 3.13 12.77 -3.14
C SER A 39 3.11 12.73 -1.61
N ALA A 40 4.21 12.32 -0.97
CA ALA A 40 4.32 12.28 0.48
C ALA A 40 4.24 13.68 1.11
N LEU A 41 4.86 14.69 0.49
CA LEU A 41 4.79 16.09 0.94
C LEU A 41 3.37 16.66 0.83
N VAL A 42 2.70 16.44 -0.31
CA VAL A 42 1.31 16.90 -0.54
C VAL A 42 0.36 16.22 0.45
N ASP A 43 0.54 14.90 0.69
CA ASP A 43 -0.22 14.19 1.71
C ASP A 43 -0.03 14.82 3.10
N THR A 44 1.21 15.08 3.49
CA THR A 44 1.54 15.69 4.79
C THR A 44 0.91 17.08 4.95
N ILE A 45 0.87 17.89 3.89
CA ILE A 45 0.27 19.23 3.93
C ILE A 45 -1.24 19.16 4.06
N ASN A 46 -1.90 18.30 3.26
CA ASN A 46 -3.35 18.26 3.13
C ASN A 46 -4.04 17.38 4.18
N ASN A 47 -3.34 16.41 4.73
CA ASN A 47 -3.88 15.40 5.63
C ASN A 47 -3.26 15.47 7.03
N ARG A 48 -3.00 16.67 7.54
CA ARG A 48 -2.62 16.84 8.96
C ARG A 48 -3.69 16.24 9.85
N LYS A 49 -3.29 15.28 10.67
CA LYS A 49 -4.19 14.52 11.54
C LYS A 49 -4.14 15.05 12.97
N THR A 50 -5.21 14.80 13.72
CA THR A 50 -5.22 14.90 15.18
C THR A 50 -4.39 13.75 15.78
N LEU A 51 -3.95 13.90 17.02
CA LEU A 51 -3.06 12.95 17.70
C LEU A 51 -3.55 11.49 17.69
N ASN A 52 -4.86 11.26 17.68
CA ASN A 52 -5.44 9.92 17.76
C ASN A 52 -5.88 9.36 16.39
N ALA A 53 -5.65 10.08 15.30
CA ALA A 53 -6.05 9.60 13.97
C ALA A 53 -4.88 8.90 13.28
N THR A 54 -5.17 7.77 12.62
CA THR A 54 -4.20 7.05 11.77
C THR A 54 -3.63 7.98 10.72
N GLU A 55 -2.32 8.02 10.59
CA GLU A 55 -1.64 8.82 9.59
C GLU A 55 -1.93 8.31 8.18
N SER A 56 -2.10 9.24 7.23
CA SER A 56 -2.18 8.92 5.81
C SER A 56 -0.79 8.79 5.20
N THR A 57 -0.71 8.10 4.07
CA THR A 57 0.51 8.03 3.24
C THR A 57 0.13 7.92 1.77
N VAL A 58 1.10 7.72 0.89
CA VAL A 58 0.89 7.68 -0.56
C VAL A 58 -0.05 6.53 -0.98
N LEU A 59 -0.89 6.74 -2.00
CA LEU A 59 -1.76 5.70 -2.53
C LEU A 59 -0.96 4.62 -3.27
N GLY A 60 0.06 5.03 -4.00
CA GLY A 60 0.80 4.16 -4.91
C GLY A 60 0.06 3.92 -6.25
N PRO A 61 0.77 3.36 -7.25
CA PRO A 61 0.25 3.21 -8.61
C PRO A 61 -0.55 1.92 -8.84
N PHE A 62 -0.67 1.03 -7.86
CA PHE A 62 -1.23 -0.32 -8.04
C PHE A 62 -2.62 -0.52 -7.45
N HIS A 63 -3.28 0.57 -7.01
CA HIS A 63 -4.68 0.50 -6.62
C HIS A 63 -5.57 0.19 -7.83
N VAL A 64 -6.50 -0.75 -7.66
CA VAL A 64 -7.50 -1.12 -8.67
C VAL A 64 -8.89 -0.86 -8.10
N LYS A 65 -9.72 -0.17 -8.84
CA LYS A 65 -11.12 0.07 -8.45
C LYS A 65 -11.92 -1.22 -8.52
N ASN A 66 -12.96 -1.31 -7.71
CA ASN A 66 -13.91 -2.44 -7.70
C ASN A 66 -13.26 -3.77 -7.28
N ALA A 67 -12.32 -3.75 -6.35
CA ALA A 67 -11.84 -4.97 -5.71
C ALA A 67 -13.03 -5.79 -5.14
N PRO A 68 -12.94 -7.13 -5.09
CA PRO A 68 -14.04 -7.99 -4.69
C PRO A 68 -14.44 -7.74 -3.24
N LYS A 69 -15.76 -7.60 -3.00
CA LYS A 69 -16.30 -7.57 -1.64
C LYS A 69 -16.18 -8.97 -1.03
N LYS A 70 -15.69 -9.03 0.19
CA LYS A 70 -15.39 -10.24 0.93
C LYS A 70 -16.07 -10.24 2.28
N SER A 71 -16.45 -11.43 2.75
CA SER A 71 -16.92 -11.63 4.12
C SER A 71 -15.74 -11.60 5.10
N MET A 72 -16.01 -11.28 6.36
CA MET A 72 -14.98 -11.34 7.41
C MET A 72 -14.39 -12.76 7.51
N GLY A 73 -13.06 -12.84 7.67
CA GLY A 73 -12.33 -14.11 7.74
C GLY A 73 -11.99 -14.74 6.38
N GLU A 74 -12.53 -14.23 5.27
CA GLU A 74 -12.16 -14.75 3.95
C GLU A 74 -10.69 -14.52 3.62
N ASN A 75 -10.17 -15.38 2.77
CA ASN A 75 -8.79 -15.29 2.29
C ASN A 75 -8.74 -14.44 1.01
N ILE A 76 -7.89 -13.41 1.01
CA ILE A 76 -7.62 -12.61 -0.19
C ILE A 76 -6.53 -13.22 -1.08
N ASN A 77 -5.75 -14.16 -0.53
CA ASN A 77 -4.78 -14.93 -1.30
C ASN A 77 -5.49 -16.04 -2.09
N GLN A 78 -5.47 -15.94 -3.41
CA GLN A 78 -6.18 -16.86 -4.30
C GLN A 78 -5.30 -17.96 -4.89
N ASP A 79 -3.98 -17.79 -4.92
CA ASP A 79 -3.04 -18.76 -5.49
C ASP A 79 -2.41 -19.68 -4.42
N GLY A 80 -2.65 -19.42 -3.15
CA GLY A 80 -2.19 -20.23 -2.02
C GLY A 80 -0.69 -20.16 -1.75
N LYS A 81 0.05 -19.26 -2.38
CA LYS A 81 1.48 -19.09 -2.19
C LYS A 81 1.79 -18.08 -1.10
N GLY A 82 2.98 -18.17 -0.53
CA GLY A 82 3.50 -17.26 0.50
C GLY A 82 3.26 -17.73 1.93
N GLU A 83 3.87 -17.05 2.90
CA GLU A 83 3.71 -17.32 4.33
C GLU A 83 2.32 -16.87 4.79
N PRO A 84 1.42 -17.77 5.26
CA PRO A 84 0.08 -17.39 5.66
C PRO A 84 0.09 -16.36 6.80
N ALA A 85 -0.81 -15.37 6.71
CA ALA A 85 -0.98 -14.34 7.71
C ALA A 85 -2.47 -14.13 8.02
N PHE A 86 -2.78 -13.91 9.30
CA PHE A 86 -4.08 -13.47 9.76
C PHE A 86 -4.00 -11.99 10.12
N ILE A 87 -4.79 -11.18 9.44
CA ILE A 87 -4.80 -9.74 9.59
C ILE A 87 -6.08 -9.33 10.28
N PHE A 88 -5.96 -8.53 11.31
CA PHE A 88 -7.12 -8.05 12.07
C PHE A 88 -6.90 -6.63 12.60
N GLY A 89 -7.98 -5.95 12.89
CA GLY A 89 -7.94 -4.61 13.43
C GLY A 89 -9.31 -4.08 13.81
N LYS A 90 -9.36 -2.82 14.22
CA LYS A 90 -10.57 -2.12 14.58
C LYS A 90 -10.58 -0.72 13.97
N VAL A 91 -11.70 -0.34 13.39
CA VAL A 91 -11.93 1.03 12.93
C VAL A 91 -12.68 1.78 14.01
N THR A 92 -12.10 2.89 14.45
CA THR A 92 -12.68 3.76 15.47
C THR A 92 -12.61 5.22 15.03
N ASP A 93 -13.44 6.06 15.64
CA ASP A 93 -13.24 7.50 15.60
C ASP A 93 -12.05 7.92 16.49
N THR A 94 -11.76 9.22 16.54
CA THR A 94 -10.65 9.76 17.33
C THR A 94 -10.86 9.72 18.84
N GLU A 95 -12.10 9.40 19.29
CA GLU A 95 -12.47 9.20 20.69
C GLU A 95 -12.42 7.72 21.11
N GLY A 96 -12.18 6.82 20.14
CA GLY A 96 -12.10 5.38 20.36
C GLY A 96 -13.43 4.64 20.19
N ASN A 97 -14.51 5.32 19.80
CA ASN A 97 -15.79 4.68 19.54
C ASN A 97 -15.72 3.86 18.24
N PRO A 98 -16.28 2.63 18.23
CA PRO A 98 -16.25 1.80 17.03
C PRO A 98 -17.08 2.40 15.90
N ILE A 99 -16.60 2.26 14.68
CA ILE A 99 -17.32 2.67 13.48
C ILE A 99 -17.84 1.43 12.77
N LYS A 100 -19.17 1.22 12.85
CA LYS A 100 -19.89 0.22 12.09
C LYS A 100 -19.99 0.61 10.62
N GLY A 101 -19.91 -0.37 9.73
CA GLY A 101 -20.13 -0.18 8.29
C GLY A 101 -19.00 0.60 7.59
N ALA A 102 -17.83 0.72 8.24
CA ALA A 102 -16.65 1.25 7.56
C ALA A 102 -16.21 0.27 6.49
N GLU A 103 -15.97 0.76 5.28
CA GLU A 103 -15.42 0.00 4.17
C GLU A 103 -13.90 0.04 4.24
N ILE A 104 -13.28 -1.13 4.12
CA ILE A 104 -11.83 -1.34 4.20
C ILE A 104 -11.40 -1.99 2.91
N ASP A 105 -10.83 -1.21 2.00
CA ASP A 105 -10.22 -1.68 0.76
C ASP A 105 -8.74 -1.97 1.01
N VAL A 106 -8.32 -3.21 0.78
CA VAL A 106 -6.95 -3.69 1.04
C VAL A 106 -6.32 -4.29 -0.20
N TRP A 107 -5.01 -4.06 -0.37
CA TRP A 107 -4.23 -4.71 -1.40
C TRP A 107 -2.76 -4.79 -1.01
N GLN A 108 -2.06 -5.79 -1.52
CA GLN A 108 -0.63 -6.02 -1.26
C GLN A 108 0.06 -6.75 -2.42
N ALA A 109 1.38 -6.74 -2.42
CA ALA A 109 2.19 -7.58 -3.28
C ALA A 109 2.22 -9.04 -2.77
N ASN A 110 2.46 -9.99 -3.68
CA ASN A 110 2.67 -11.40 -3.36
C ASN A 110 4.05 -11.66 -2.71
N GLU A 111 4.38 -12.92 -2.48
CA GLU A 111 5.65 -13.35 -1.89
C GLU A 111 6.90 -13.05 -2.73
N ASP A 112 6.72 -12.78 -4.02
CA ASP A 112 7.79 -12.38 -4.95
C ASP A 112 7.91 -10.87 -5.10
N GLY A 113 7.01 -10.09 -4.45
CA GLY A 113 7.01 -8.64 -4.48
C GLY A 113 6.32 -8.05 -5.72
N PHE A 114 5.33 -8.74 -6.29
CA PHE A 114 4.55 -8.26 -7.44
C PHE A 114 3.06 -8.18 -7.11
N TYR A 115 2.42 -7.18 -7.68
CA TYR A 115 0.96 -7.08 -7.69
C TYR A 115 0.38 -7.88 -8.88
N ASP A 116 -0.84 -8.34 -8.75
CA ASP A 116 -1.56 -9.10 -9.77
C ASP A 116 -1.55 -8.41 -11.15
N ILE A 117 -1.76 -7.10 -11.19
CA ILE A 117 -1.75 -6.31 -12.44
C ILE A 117 -0.37 -6.24 -13.11
N GLN A 118 0.70 -6.55 -12.40
CA GLN A 118 2.05 -6.63 -12.96
C GLN A 118 2.34 -8.02 -13.58
N GLN A 119 1.58 -9.03 -13.17
CA GLN A 119 1.79 -10.42 -13.55
C GLN A 119 0.47 -11.11 -13.96
N PRO A 120 -0.27 -10.58 -14.96
CA PRO A 120 -1.61 -11.07 -15.32
C PRO A 120 -1.62 -12.54 -15.80
N ASP A 121 -0.48 -13.04 -16.30
CA ASP A 121 -0.34 -14.43 -16.75
C ASP A 121 0.16 -15.39 -15.65
N VAL A 122 0.49 -14.88 -14.47
CA VAL A 122 1.11 -15.63 -13.36
C VAL A 122 0.21 -15.68 -12.13
N GLN A 123 -0.44 -14.55 -11.81
CA GLN A 123 -1.33 -14.44 -10.67
C GLN A 123 -2.81 -14.41 -11.13
N PRO A 124 -3.73 -14.97 -10.35
CA PRO A 124 -5.16 -14.75 -10.57
C PRO A 124 -5.50 -13.25 -10.56
N GLU A 125 -6.47 -12.88 -11.37
CA GLU A 125 -7.01 -11.51 -11.35
C GLU A 125 -7.56 -11.17 -9.95
N MET A 126 -7.26 -9.97 -9.44
CA MET A 126 -7.62 -9.51 -8.09
C MET A 126 -6.99 -10.34 -6.95
N ASN A 127 -5.90 -11.05 -7.20
CA ASN A 127 -5.15 -11.72 -6.13
C ASN A 127 -4.65 -10.72 -5.10
N LEU A 128 -4.75 -11.08 -3.82
CA LEU A 128 -4.34 -10.27 -2.68
C LEU A 128 -5.03 -8.88 -2.62
N ARG A 129 -6.31 -8.84 -3.05
CA ARG A 129 -7.20 -7.68 -2.97
C ARG A 129 -8.52 -8.07 -2.35
N GLY A 130 -9.11 -7.15 -1.59
CA GLY A 130 -10.44 -7.36 -1.03
C GLY A 130 -11.00 -6.11 -0.37
N VAL A 131 -12.33 -6.04 -0.34
CA VAL A 131 -13.08 -4.99 0.35
C VAL A 131 -13.92 -5.62 1.45
N PHE A 132 -13.70 -5.19 2.69
CA PHE A 132 -14.42 -5.68 3.88
C PHE A 132 -15.27 -4.56 4.46
N THR A 133 -16.28 -4.93 5.23
CA THR A 133 -17.16 -3.96 5.92
C THR A 133 -17.19 -4.28 7.40
N THR A 134 -16.83 -3.33 8.26
CA THR A 134 -16.80 -3.54 9.72
C THR A 134 -18.18 -3.83 10.30
N GLU A 135 -18.20 -4.67 11.32
CA GLU A 135 -19.37 -4.99 12.14
C GLU A 135 -19.66 -3.91 13.20
N GLU A 136 -20.64 -4.17 14.07
CA GLU A 136 -21.09 -3.26 15.16
C GLU A 136 -19.96 -2.77 16.06
N ASN A 137 -18.99 -3.65 16.33
CA ASN A 137 -17.86 -3.37 17.22
C ASN A 137 -16.68 -2.69 16.51
N GLY A 138 -16.82 -2.37 15.19
CA GLY A 138 -15.79 -1.80 14.36
C GLY A 138 -14.64 -2.75 13.99
N LYS A 139 -14.69 -4.02 14.40
CA LYS A 139 -13.66 -5.01 14.12
C LYS A 139 -13.67 -5.42 12.64
N TYR A 140 -12.49 -5.82 12.15
CA TYR A 140 -12.32 -6.49 10.86
C TYR A 140 -11.18 -7.51 10.95
N TRP A 141 -11.27 -8.57 10.17
CA TRP A 141 -10.23 -9.58 10.03
C TRP A 141 -10.34 -10.31 8.69
N PHE A 142 -9.20 -10.77 8.21
CA PHE A 142 -9.11 -11.55 6.97
C PHE A 142 -7.82 -12.36 6.91
N LYS A 143 -7.80 -13.36 6.04
CA LYS A 143 -6.60 -14.16 5.76
C LYS A 143 -5.88 -13.60 4.54
N SER A 144 -4.56 -13.62 4.61
CA SER A 144 -3.66 -13.15 3.55
C SER A 144 -2.32 -13.90 3.64
N VAL A 145 -1.29 -13.32 3.06
CA VAL A 145 0.09 -13.73 3.26
C VAL A 145 0.88 -12.57 3.85
N LYS A 146 1.97 -12.89 4.55
CA LYS A 146 2.89 -11.88 5.04
C LYS A 146 3.49 -11.14 3.86
N PRO A 147 3.36 -9.81 3.79
CA PRO A 147 3.91 -9.06 2.68
C PRO A 147 5.43 -9.12 2.68
N LYS A 148 6.01 -8.95 1.49
CA LYS A 148 7.45 -8.83 1.27
C LYS A 148 7.79 -7.44 0.77
N PHE A 149 9.04 -7.01 0.95
CA PHE A 149 9.53 -5.83 0.29
C PHE A 149 9.53 -6.00 -1.24
N TYR A 150 9.37 -4.93 -1.99
CA TYR A 150 9.40 -5.01 -3.44
C TYR A 150 10.09 -3.81 -4.08
N SER A 151 10.53 -3.99 -5.31
CA SER A 151 11.09 -2.92 -6.14
C SER A 151 9.97 -2.23 -6.91
N ILE A 152 9.95 -0.90 -6.89
CA ILE A 152 9.13 -0.16 -7.86
C ILE A 152 9.61 -0.47 -9.29
N PRO A 153 8.76 -0.29 -10.32
CA PRO A 153 9.18 -0.49 -11.71
C PRO A 153 10.38 0.36 -12.09
N THR A 154 11.43 -0.27 -12.63
CA THR A 154 12.68 0.39 -12.99
C THR A 154 12.97 0.40 -14.49
N ASP A 155 12.09 -0.19 -15.28
CA ASP A 155 12.18 -0.33 -16.74
C ASP A 155 11.78 0.94 -17.53
N GLY A 156 11.57 2.04 -16.81
CA GLY A 156 11.17 3.33 -17.35
C GLY A 156 12.10 4.48 -16.95
N PRO A 157 11.73 5.70 -17.34
CA PRO A 157 12.53 6.91 -17.05
C PRO A 157 12.66 7.18 -15.54
N VAL A 158 11.67 6.80 -14.73
CA VAL A 158 11.72 6.96 -13.27
C VAL A 158 12.76 6.04 -12.65
N GLY A 159 12.86 4.79 -13.11
CA GLY A 159 13.92 3.88 -12.69
C GLY A 159 15.31 4.38 -13.04
N THR A 160 15.47 4.89 -14.27
CA THR A 160 16.73 5.53 -14.70
C THR A 160 17.13 6.70 -13.79
N MET A 161 16.14 7.50 -13.38
CA MET A 161 16.38 8.64 -12.49
C MET A 161 16.78 8.20 -11.07
N ILE A 162 16.10 7.20 -10.49
CA ILE A 162 16.46 6.66 -9.17
C ILE A 162 17.91 6.20 -9.15
N PHE A 163 18.32 5.37 -10.10
CA PHE A 163 19.70 4.89 -10.19
C PHE A 163 20.71 6.02 -10.39
N ALA A 164 20.37 7.04 -11.19
CA ALA A 164 21.23 8.20 -11.39
C ALA A 164 21.43 9.04 -10.10
N THR A 165 20.52 8.94 -9.12
CA THR A 165 20.65 9.59 -7.82
C THR A 165 21.37 8.73 -6.76
N GLY A 166 21.81 7.51 -7.12
CA GLY A 166 22.42 6.56 -6.21
C GLY A 166 21.46 5.93 -5.20
N ARG A 167 20.14 6.07 -5.43
CA ARG A 167 19.11 5.47 -4.57
C ARG A 167 18.73 4.07 -5.07
N HIS A 168 18.29 3.21 -4.14
CA HIS A 168 17.67 1.94 -4.49
C HIS A 168 16.17 2.13 -4.80
N PRO A 169 15.56 1.22 -5.57
CA PRO A 169 14.14 1.31 -5.94
C PRO A 169 13.20 0.58 -4.96
N ASN A 170 13.69 0.07 -3.84
CA ASN A 170 12.93 -0.84 -2.99
C ASN A 170 12.04 -0.09 -2.01
N ARG A 171 10.89 -0.70 -1.74
CA ARG A 171 9.97 -0.33 -0.68
C ARG A 171 9.90 -1.43 0.39
N PRO A 172 9.77 -1.10 1.68
CA PRO A 172 9.59 -2.10 2.73
C PRO A 172 8.30 -2.91 2.53
N ALA A 173 8.20 -4.06 3.17
CA ALA A 173 6.99 -4.88 3.18
C ALA A 173 5.81 -4.13 3.81
N HIS A 174 4.66 -4.09 3.12
CA HIS A 174 3.46 -3.40 3.61
C HIS A 174 2.17 -3.92 3.00
N LEU A 175 1.06 -3.67 3.71
CA LEU A 175 -0.29 -3.70 3.17
C LEU A 175 -0.77 -2.28 2.94
N HIS A 176 -1.49 -2.08 1.85
CA HIS A 176 -2.24 -0.85 1.57
C HIS A 176 -3.64 -0.91 2.13
N TYR A 177 -4.15 0.25 2.55
CA TYR A 177 -5.50 0.42 3.03
C TYR A 177 -6.12 1.72 2.51
N ILE A 178 -7.38 1.63 2.07
CA ILE A 178 -8.29 2.77 2.05
C ILE A 178 -9.41 2.44 3.03
N VAL A 179 -9.57 3.27 4.06
CA VAL A 179 -10.67 3.11 5.02
C VAL A 179 -11.62 4.29 4.88
N SER A 180 -12.90 4.02 4.66
CA SER A 180 -13.93 5.03 4.49
C SER A 180 -15.19 4.67 5.26
N ALA A 181 -15.89 5.69 5.77
CA ALA A 181 -17.20 5.53 6.39
C ALA A 181 -18.04 6.79 6.19
N PRO A 182 -19.40 6.67 6.14
CA PRO A 182 -20.27 7.82 6.04
C PRO A 182 -20.04 8.82 7.19
N GLY A 183 -19.88 10.10 6.87
CA GLY A 183 -19.62 11.16 7.85
C GLY A 183 -18.17 11.32 8.29
N TYR A 184 -17.25 10.48 7.82
CA TYR A 184 -15.83 10.54 8.11
C TYR A 184 -14.98 10.85 6.88
N LYS A 185 -13.86 11.52 7.08
CA LYS A 185 -12.87 11.72 6.02
C LYS A 185 -12.15 10.39 5.75
N PRO A 186 -12.12 9.89 4.51
CA PRO A 186 -11.38 8.68 4.19
C PRO A 186 -9.89 8.80 4.55
N VAL A 187 -9.29 7.69 4.91
CA VAL A 187 -7.84 7.59 5.12
C VAL A 187 -7.24 6.62 4.11
N VAL A 188 -6.21 7.07 3.42
CA VAL A 188 -5.33 6.24 2.58
C VAL A 188 -4.06 6.03 3.38
N THR A 189 -3.73 4.78 3.66
CA THR A 189 -2.58 4.47 4.52
C THR A 189 -1.94 3.13 4.18
N HIS A 190 -0.81 2.84 4.82
CA HIS A 190 -0.15 1.54 4.78
C HIS A 190 0.03 1.00 6.20
N VAL A 191 0.16 -0.31 6.31
CA VAL A 191 0.70 -0.97 7.50
C VAL A 191 2.01 -1.65 7.10
N PHE A 192 3.11 -1.16 7.64
CA PHE A 192 4.45 -1.67 7.36
C PHE A 192 4.82 -2.79 8.31
N VAL A 193 5.56 -3.78 7.82
CA VAL A 193 6.03 -4.91 8.62
C VAL A 193 7.27 -4.51 9.41
N LYS A 194 7.20 -4.57 10.74
CA LYS A 194 8.34 -4.32 11.62
C LYS A 194 9.51 -5.25 11.30
N GLY A 195 10.71 -4.69 11.18
CA GLY A 195 11.91 -5.43 10.82
C GLY A 195 12.06 -5.75 9.33
N SER A 196 11.15 -5.25 8.49
CA SER A 196 11.34 -5.32 7.04
C SER A 196 12.57 -4.52 6.60
N GLU A 197 13.24 -5.00 5.56
CA GLU A 197 14.27 -4.23 4.87
C GLU A 197 13.68 -2.92 4.33
N TYR A 198 14.51 -1.89 4.23
CA TYR A 198 14.18 -0.58 3.64
C TYR A 198 13.18 0.29 4.41
N LEU A 199 12.85 -0.01 5.68
CA LEU A 199 11.99 0.86 6.50
C LEU A 199 12.55 2.28 6.62
N ASP A 200 13.88 2.41 6.74
CA ASP A 200 14.56 3.71 6.88
C ASP A 200 14.86 4.38 5.53
N SER A 201 14.55 3.73 4.42
CA SER A 201 14.99 4.15 3.08
C SER A 201 13.95 3.90 1.99
N ASP A 202 12.67 3.87 2.34
CA ASP A 202 11.56 3.66 1.38
C ASP A 202 11.71 4.56 0.15
N ALA A 203 11.71 3.96 -1.02
CA ALA A 203 11.90 4.65 -2.30
C ALA A 203 10.87 5.77 -2.55
N VAL A 204 9.72 5.74 -1.86
CA VAL A 204 8.64 6.74 -2.02
C VAL A 204 8.35 7.53 -0.75
N PHE A 205 9.17 7.41 0.29
CA PHE A 205 9.04 8.17 1.55
C PHE A 205 7.70 7.96 2.27
N GLY A 206 7.10 6.79 2.11
CA GLY A 206 5.77 6.48 2.65
C GLY A 206 5.77 6.03 4.10
N VAL A 207 6.92 5.62 4.66
CA VAL A 207 7.02 5.08 6.02
C VAL A 207 6.82 6.18 7.06
N LYS A 208 6.01 5.86 8.08
CA LYS A 208 5.84 6.64 9.31
C LYS A 208 5.87 5.67 10.49
N ASP A 209 6.47 6.05 11.59
CA ASP A 209 6.66 5.17 12.76
C ASP A 209 5.34 4.61 13.30
N SER A 210 4.28 5.42 13.31
CA SER A 210 2.94 5.02 13.75
C SER A 210 2.27 3.95 12.85
N LEU A 211 2.81 3.72 11.66
CA LEU A 211 2.27 2.77 10.68
C LEU A 211 3.06 1.45 10.65
N ILE A 212 4.04 1.26 11.55
CA ILE A 212 4.84 0.05 11.63
C ILE A 212 4.18 -0.92 12.62
N SER A 213 3.82 -2.11 12.15
CA SER A 213 3.17 -3.16 12.95
C SER A 213 4.02 -4.42 13.02
N GLU A 214 3.94 -5.09 14.16
CA GLU A 214 4.65 -6.35 14.41
C GLU A 214 3.82 -7.54 13.92
N TYR A 215 4.44 -8.38 13.11
CA TYR A 215 3.90 -9.69 12.73
C TYR A 215 4.43 -10.72 13.73
N LYS A 216 3.53 -11.33 14.50
CA LYS A 216 3.88 -12.34 15.49
C LYS A 216 3.62 -13.73 14.94
N PHE A 217 4.56 -14.64 15.18
CA PHE A 217 4.33 -16.04 14.86
C PHE A 217 3.21 -16.59 15.75
N CYS A 218 2.16 -17.14 15.13
CA CYS A 218 1.05 -17.77 15.83
C CYS A 218 1.14 -19.29 15.65
N LEU A 219 1.22 -20.02 16.75
CA LEU A 219 1.20 -21.49 16.75
C LEU A 219 -0.19 -22.09 16.51
N LEU A 220 -1.23 -21.26 16.58
CA LEU A 220 -2.61 -21.69 16.40
C LEU A 220 -2.94 -21.78 14.90
N TYR A 221 -2.64 -22.90 14.31
CA TYR A 221 -3.01 -23.29 12.94
C TYR A 221 -4.49 -23.72 12.85
N THR A 222 -5.34 -23.36 13.82
CA THR A 222 -6.72 -23.78 13.92
C THR A 222 -7.66 -22.60 13.77
N SER A 223 -8.93 -22.89 13.45
CA SER A 223 -10.07 -21.98 13.43
C SER A 223 -10.20 -21.09 14.69
N ASP A 224 -9.59 -21.49 15.77
CA ASP A 224 -9.71 -20.89 17.10
C ASP A 224 -9.13 -19.46 17.22
N ALA A 225 -8.09 -19.12 16.44
CA ALA A 225 -7.54 -17.76 16.48
C ALA A 225 -8.49 -16.71 15.87
N ALA A 226 -9.32 -17.13 14.92
CA ALA A 226 -10.37 -16.28 14.34
C ALA A 226 -11.56 -16.16 15.30
N ASP A 227 -11.87 -17.23 16.04
CA ASP A 227 -12.98 -17.28 16.98
C ASP A 227 -12.70 -16.44 18.24
N ASP A 228 -11.47 -16.47 18.77
CA ASP A 228 -11.05 -15.64 19.91
C ASP A 228 -11.09 -14.13 19.59
N TRP A 229 -10.89 -13.76 18.34
CA TRP A 229 -10.95 -12.35 17.93
C TRP A 229 -12.37 -11.92 17.55
N SER A 230 -13.21 -12.82 17.06
CA SER A 230 -14.59 -12.54 16.66
C SER A 230 -15.56 -12.42 17.86
N SER A 231 -15.20 -12.97 19.02
CA SER A 231 -15.95 -12.84 20.28
C SER A 231 -15.56 -11.54 21.02
#